data_b5463d02eef4cae4b151cfcc041fe820
#
_entry.id   b5463d02eef4cae4b151cfcc041fe820
#
_cell.length_a   1.000
_cell.length_b   1.000
_cell.length_c   1.000
_cell.angle_alpha   90.00
_cell.angle_beta   90.00
_cell.angle_gamma   90.00
#
_symmetry.space_group_name_H-M   'P 1'
#
loop_
_entity.id
_entity.type
_entity.pdbx_description
1 polymer ?
#
loop_
_entity_poly.entity_id
_entity_poly.type
_entity_poly.pdbx_seq_one_letter_code
_entity_poly.pdbx_strand_id
1 'polypeptide(L)'
;MRTQIRLFFSLAAGLLILSSCKQEPSMSIKEMVQSTRDNYYQTVQPVTPMQADQTITIDPAATAQTVKGFGTCFNELGWASLKGLPEETLRDIFAELYEPGKGANFNRARMSIGANDFALDYYSCDDTDGDFELKNFSIERDKETLIPMMKLALAVNPDIYWFASPWCPPKWMKLTKHYAERSISKRLIERMKKAQEAAKAQGPKPGEEGGVSATSGFFSDGPLAFRMDPQENDAVPGEEGMEGRTSFNMKPEYLDAYARYFGKFVDAYRAEGVNVQMVMPQNEPNSAQPYPSCSWLSRDLNIFVGQYLGPEMDKRDVQVYFGTCERPDPAKIDTLLQDPESSKYVKGVGFQWAGKEALPTIYRNYPDIDLVQSEQECGNGKNNWEGAMHSWDLQREYFANGVTQYYYWNTSLFFDKPSRWGWYQNSLITVNEADKTWTFTPEYYELKHLSHFVQPGAKRLVLGGTYEEVLGFVNPDGSIILVVGNQTEADANIALTLGKESLNVTIPAASLCTVVL
;
A
#
# COMPACT_ATOMS: atom_id res chain seq x y z
N MET A 1 13.94 97.81 -30.75
CA MET A 1 14.76 96.97 -29.89
C MET A 1 13.77 96.37 -28.86
N ARG A 2 13.34 95.16 -29.04
CA ARG A 2 12.32 94.54 -28.19
C ARG A 2 12.98 93.43 -27.38
N THR A 3 12.97 93.56 -26.08
CA THR A 3 13.47 92.61 -25.11
C THR A 3 12.38 91.61 -24.80
N GLN A 4 12.61 90.32 -25.05
CA GLN A 4 11.65 89.23 -24.69
C GLN A 4 12.08 88.64 -23.35
N ILE A 5 11.20 88.69 -22.37
CA ILE A 5 11.31 88.02 -21.08
C ILE A 5 10.75 86.59 -21.23
N ARG A 6 11.55 85.56 -20.97
CA ARG A 6 11.12 84.21 -20.89
C ARG A 6 10.80 83.82 -19.43
N LEU A 7 9.57 83.57 -19.14
CA LEU A 7 9.11 82.94 -17.89
C LEU A 7 9.42 81.47 -17.92
N PHE A 8 10.14 80.97 -16.91
CA PHE A 8 10.29 79.55 -16.62
C PHE A 8 9.19 79.13 -15.66
N PHE A 9 8.32 78.21 -16.09
CA PHE A 9 7.39 77.45 -15.23
C PHE A 9 8.09 76.16 -14.81
N SER A 10 8.38 75.99 -13.52
CA SER A 10 8.85 74.75 -12.92
C SER A 10 7.62 73.93 -12.57
N LEU A 11 7.38 72.84 -13.31
CA LEU A 11 6.40 71.84 -12.95
C LEU A 11 7.05 70.84 -11.95
N ALA A 12 6.65 70.91 -10.69
CA ALA A 12 6.98 69.88 -9.69
C ALA A 12 6.03 68.69 -9.87
N ALA A 13 6.50 67.62 -10.49
CA ALA A 13 5.77 66.37 -10.56
C ALA A 13 5.94 65.61 -9.24
N GLY A 14 4.94 65.66 -8.40
CA GLY A 14 4.86 64.81 -7.21
C GLY A 14 4.65 63.32 -7.61
N LEU A 15 5.65 62.49 -7.44
CA LEU A 15 5.54 61.03 -7.54
C LEU A 15 4.75 60.52 -6.32
N LEU A 16 3.48 60.27 -6.47
CA LEU A 16 2.70 59.41 -5.51
C LEU A 16 3.15 57.96 -5.71
N ILE A 17 4.04 57.48 -4.85
CA ILE A 17 4.34 56.07 -4.71
C ILE A 17 3.12 55.44 -4.02
N LEU A 18 2.18 54.91 -4.83
CA LEU A 18 1.19 53.98 -4.35
C LEU A 18 1.91 52.70 -3.95
N SER A 19 2.28 52.61 -2.68
CA SER A 19 2.70 51.36 -2.07
C SER A 19 1.46 50.44 -2.05
N SER A 20 1.33 49.62 -3.07
CA SER A 20 0.41 48.48 -3.07
C SER A 20 0.91 47.55 -1.98
N CYS A 21 0.37 47.65 -0.77
CA CYS A 21 0.42 46.56 0.19
C CYS A 21 -0.33 45.39 -0.47
N LYS A 22 0.41 44.49 -1.11
CA LYS A 22 -0.10 43.14 -1.33
C LYS A 22 -0.27 42.59 0.08
N GLN A 23 -1.53 42.54 0.52
CA GLN A 23 -1.92 41.76 1.68
C GLN A 23 -1.53 40.34 1.34
N GLU A 24 -0.51 39.78 2.00
CA GLU A 24 -0.21 38.37 1.88
C GLU A 24 -1.48 37.63 2.28
N PRO A 25 -1.88 36.58 1.54
CA PRO A 25 -3.09 35.85 1.88
C PRO A 25 -2.94 35.31 3.30
N SER A 26 -3.83 35.73 4.20
CA SER A 26 -3.88 35.21 5.55
C SER A 26 -4.16 33.70 5.50
N MET A 27 -3.45 32.91 6.31
CA MET A 27 -3.66 31.49 6.46
C MET A 27 -5.14 31.19 6.72
N SER A 28 -5.75 30.34 5.92
CA SER A 28 -7.16 29.94 6.07
C SER A 28 -7.35 28.50 5.65
N ILE A 29 -8.28 27.82 6.30
CA ILE A 29 -8.73 26.49 5.87
C ILE A 29 -9.61 26.68 4.63
N LYS A 30 -9.18 26.13 3.50
CA LYS A 30 -9.94 26.13 2.25
C LYS A 30 -11.00 25.06 2.22
N GLU A 31 -10.66 23.91 2.76
CA GLU A 31 -11.54 22.75 2.84
C GLU A 31 -11.19 21.91 4.07
N MET A 32 -12.21 21.33 4.69
CA MET A 32 -12.04 20.33 5.74
C MET A 32 -13.01 19.18 5.49
N VAL A 33 -12.47 17.96 5.44
CA VAL A 33 -13.23 16.72 5.33
C VAL A 33 -13.00 15.89 6.59
N GLN A 34 -14.07 15.29 7.09
CA GLN A 34 -14.10 14.54 8.34
C GLN A 34 -14.73 13.17 8.17
N SER A 35 -14.13 12.17 8.79
CA SER A 35 -14.74 10.85 9.06
C SER A 35 -14.81 10.61 10.55
N THR A 36 -15.90 10.00 10.99
CA THR A 36 -16.11 9.49 12.34
C THR A 36 -16.54 8.02 12.25
N ARG A 37 -16.68 7.34 13.39
CA ARG A 37 -17.09 5.92 13.46
C ARG A 37 -18.35 5.59 12.63
N ASP A 38 -19.32 6.51 12.58
CA ASP A 38 -20.63 6.26 11.96
C ASP A 38 -20.92 7.14 10.73
N ASN A 39 -20.01 8.06 10.39
CA ASN A 39 -20.23 8.99 9.29
C ASN A 39 -18.91 9.31 8.57
N TYR A 40 -18.80 8.88 7.32
CA TYR A 40 -17.55 8.90 6.60
C TYR A 40 -17.48 10.02 5.55
N TYR A 41 -16.33 10.65 5.45
CA TYR A 41 -15.92 11.56 4.37
C TYR A 41 -16.89 12.72 4.12
N GLN A 42 -17.24 13.44 5.19
CA GLN A 42 -18.15 14.60 5.14
C GLN A 42 -17.35 15.89 5.03
N THR A 43 -17.68 16.76 4.07
CA THR A 43 -17.18 18.14 4.05
C THR A 43 -17.85 18.90 5.19
N VAL A 44 -17.04 19.49 6.05
CA VAL A 44 -17.51 20.19 7.27
C VAL A 44 -16.94 21.61 7.33
N GLN A 45 -17.64 22.49 8.06
CA GLN A 45 -17.09 23.79 8.42
C GLN A 45 -16.15 23.63 9.62
N PRO A 46 -14.91 24.16 9.57
CA PRO A 46 -13.99 24.06 10.67
C PRO A 46 -14.52 24.81 11.90
N VAL A 47 -14.45 24.16 13.06
CA VAL A 47 -14.72 24.80 14.34
C VAL A 47 -13.41 25.44 14.83
N THR A 48 -13.48 26.76 15.11
CA THR A 48 -12.33 27.55 15.59
C THR A 48 -12.46 27.78 17.08
N PRO A 49 -11.69 27.07 17.92
CA PRO A 49 -11.70 27.30 19.38
C PRO A 49 -10.98 28.59 19.74
N MET A 50 -11.37 29.23 20.86
CA MET A 50 -10.69 30.43 21.35
C MET A 50 -9.25 30.15 21.80
N GLN A 51 -8.98 28.96 22.30
CA GLN A 51 -7.66 28.52 22.76
C GLN A 51 -7.36 27.13 22.21
N ALA A 52 -6.10 26.88 21.96
CA ALA A 52 -5.59 25.57 21.56
C ALA A 52 -4.61 25.08 22.65
N ASP A 53 -4.70 23.79 22.93
CA ASP A 53 -3.87 23.10 23.93
C ASP A 53 -2.65 22.45 23.31
N GLN A 54 -2.71 22.22 21.99
CA GLN A 54 -1.67 21.55 21.20
C GLN A 54 -1.34 22.36 19.94
N THR A 55 -0.23 22.03 19.31
CA THR A 55 0.28 22.77 18.14
C THR A 55 0.71 21.82 17.04
N ILE A 56 0.50 22.24 15.77
CA ILE A 56 1.15 21.70 14.58
C ILE A 56 1.89 22.85 13.93
N THR A 57 3.21 22.74 13.82
CA THR A 57 4.06 23.76 13.18
C THR A 57 4.44 23.30 11.78
N ILE A 58 4.14 24.14 10.80
CA ILE A 58 4.32 23.89 9.38
C ILE A 58 5.44 24.78 8.85
N ASP A 59 6.46 24.16 8.28
CA ASP A 59 7.46 24.81 7.44
C ASP A 59 7.42 24.17 6.05
N PRO A 60 6.89 24.84 5.03
CA PRO A 60 6.81 24.28 3.67
C PRO A 60 8.16 23.96 3.03
N ALA A 61 9.27 24.52 3.59
CA ALA A 61 10.63 24.22 3.14
C ALA A 61 11.20 22.95 3.79
N ALA A 62 10.68 22.56 4.96
CA ALA A 62 11.10 21.35 5.68
C ALA A 62 10.41 20.12 5.12
N THR A 63 10.92 19.61 3.99
CA THR A 63 10.33 18.47 3.28
C THR A 63 11.21 17.23 3.35
N ALA A 64 10.58 16.05 3.28
CA ALA A 64 11.21 14.75 3.13
C ALA A 64 10.95 14.15 1.73
N GLN A 65 10.57 12.87 1.64
CA GLN A 65 10.37 12.17 0.38
C GLN A 65 9.25 12.77 -0.48
N THR A 66 9.31 12.47 -1.78
CA THR A 66 8.26 12.78 -2.75
C THR A 66 7.31 11.61 -2.89
N VAL A 67 6.01 11.85 -2.70
CA VAL A 67 4.96 10.85 -2.85
C VAL A 67 4.72 10.56 -4.34
N LYS A 68 4.71 9.29 -4.70
CA LYS A 68 4.46 8.82 -6.06
C LYS A 68 3.00 8.38 -6.25
N GLY A 69 2.33 7.98 -5.18
CA GLY A 69 0.91 7.69 -5.22
C GLY A 69 0.45 6.55 -4.32
N PHE A 70 -0.82 6.24 -4.49
CA PHE A 70 -1.58 5.28 -3.72
C PHE A 70 -2.28 4.28 -4.64
N GLY A 71 -2.58 3.11 -4.13
CA GLY A 71 -3.30 2.12 -4.90
C GLY A 71 -3.76 0.91 -4.09
N THR A 72 -4.20 -0.10 -4.82
CA THR A 72 -4.66 -1.35 -4.22
C THR A 72 -4.21 -2.55 -5.04
N CYS A 73 -4.42 -3.75 -4.51
CA CYS A 73 -3.99 -4.99 -5.12
C CYS A 73 -5.16 -5.70 -5.81
N PHE A 74 -4.86 -6.29 -6.96
CA PHE A 74 -5.80 -7.05 -7.77
C PHE A 74 -5.54 -8.54 -7.56
N ASN A 75 -6.57 -9.27 -7.15
CA ASN A 75 -6.54 -10.72 -6.96
C ASN A 75 -7.82 -11.37 -7.49
N GLU A 76 -7.81 -12.71 -7.67
CA GLU A 76 -8.94 -13.43 -8.25
C GLU A 76 -10.21 -13.32 -7.42
N LEU A 77 -10.11 -13.35 -6.07
CA LEU A 77 -11.29 -13.20 -5.20
C LEU A 77 -11.89 -11.80 -5.27
N GLY A 78 -11.06 -10.78 -5.50
CA GLY A 78 -11.53 -9.42 -5.76
C GLY A 78 -12.43 -9.36 -6.99
N TRP A 79 -11.98 -9.93 -8.11
CA TRP A 79 -12.82 -10.01 -9.31
C TRP A 79 -14.04 -10.91 -9.10
N ALA A 80 -13.89 -12.06 -8.45
CA ALA A 80 -15.00 -12.95 -8.17
C ALA A 80 -16.12 -12.27 -7.38
N SER A 81 -15.78 -11.37 -6.46
CA SER A 81 -16.77 -10.59 -5.68
C SER A 81 -17.49 -9.54 -6.54
N LEU A 82 -16.78 -8.89 -7.45
CA LEU A 82 -17.31 -7.78 -8.25
C LEU A 82 -18.03 -8.21 -9.52
N LYS A 83 -17.58 -9.25 -10.22
CA LYS A 83 -18.05 -9.63 -11.57
C LYS A 83 -19.55 -9.89 -11.69
N GLY A 84 -20.24 -10.09 -10.56
CA GLY A 84 -21.68 -10.28 -10.52
C GLY A 84 -22.52 -9.00 -10.41
N LEU A 85 -21.86 -7.84 -10.27
CA LEU A 85 -22.53 -6.54 -10.21
C LEU A 85 -22.88 -6.01 -11.62
N PRO A 86 -23.88 -5.13 -11.75
CA PRO A 86 -24.18 -4.45 -13.00
C PRO A 86 -22.98 -3.70 -13.58
N GLU A 87 -22.85 -3.66 -14.89
CA GLU A 87 -21.72 -3.01 -15.57
C GLU A 87 -21.59 -1.51 -15.22
N GLU A 88 -22.71 -0.80 -15.10
CA GLU A 88 -22.75 0.60 -14.67
C GLU A 88 -22.17 0.75 -13.25
N THR A 89 -22.58 -0.11 -12.32
CA THR A 89 -22.05 -0.14 -10.96
C THR A 89 -20.53 -0.38 -10.94
N LEU A 90 -20.05 -1.30 -11.77
CA LEU A 90 -18.61 -1.56 -11.89
C LEU A 90 -17.86 -0.31 -12.39
N ARG A 91 -18.39 0.37 -13.39
CA ARG A 91 -17.79 1.62 -13.89
C ARG A 91 -17.73 2.69 -12.81
N ASP A 92 -18.80 2.87 -12.04
CA ASP A 92 -18.86 3.85 -10.96
C ASP A 92 -17.86 3.51 -9.85
N ILE A 93 -17.74 2.23 -9.47
CA ILE A 93 -16.75 1.76 -8.49
C ILE A 93 -15.33 2.08 -8.97
N PHE A 94 -14.98 1.74 -10.21
CA PHE A 94 -13.64 1.97 -10.72
C PHE A 94 -13.35 3.45 -11.00
N ALA A 95 -14.36 4.25 -11.34
CA ALA A 95 -14.24 5.70 -11.42
C ALA A 95 -13.96 6.29 -10.03
N GLU A 96 -14.67 5.83 -8.97
CA GLU A 96 -14.43 6.27 -7.60
C GLU A 96 -13.05 5.86 -7.08
N LEU A 97 -12.50 4.72 -7.52
CA LEU A 97 -11.16 4.28 -7.13
C LEU A 97 -10.05 4.99 -7.91
N TYR A 98 -10.16 5.09 -9.24
CA TYR A 98 -9.03 5.37 -10.13
C TYR A 98 -9.18 6.60 -11.04
N GLU A 99 -10.35 7.24 -11.18
CA GLU A 99 -10.48 8.39 -12.06
C GLU A 99 -9.68 9.59 -11.51
N PRO A 100 -8.75 10.17 -12.30
CA PRO A 100 -7.88 11.25 -11.82
C PRO A 100 -8.67 12.45 -11.30
N GLY A 101 -8.36 12.90 -10.09
CA GLY A 101 -9.01 14.02 -9.43
C GLY A 101 -10.39 13.71 -8.85
N LYS A 102 -10.84 12.46 -8.87
CA LYS A 102 -12.08 12.01 -8.23
C LYS A 102 -11.83 10.91 -7.22
N GLY A 103 -12.81 10.69 -6.35
CA GLY A 103 -12.83 9.57 -5.42
C GLY A 103 -11.52 9.38 -4.65
N ALA A 104 -11.01 8.18 -4.60
CA ALA A 104 -9.72 7.86 -3.98
C ALA A 104 -8.52 8.30 -4.83
N ASN A 105 -8.72 8.63 -6.13
CA ASN A 105 -7.66 9.14 -7.01
C ASN A 105 -6.42 8.22 -7.07
N PHE A 106 -6.62 6.90 -7.04
CA PHE A 106 -5.51 5.95 -7.11
C PHE A 106 -4.81 6.00 -8.48
N ASN A 107 -3.50 5.87 -8.45
CA ASN A 107 -2.66 5.84 -9.63
C ASN A 107 -1.65 4.69 -9.62
N ARG A 108 -1.74 3.81 -8.64
CA ARG A 108 -0.89 2.64 -8.43
C ARG A 108 -1.73 1.38 -8.36
N ALA A 109 -1.18 0.26 -8.81
CA ALA A 109 -1.82 -1.03 -8.66
C ALA A 109 -0.80 -2.15 -8.53
N ARG A 110 -1.14 -3.17 -7.75
CA ARG A 110 -0.36 -4.40 -7.58
C ARG A 110 -1.13 -5.59 -8.12
N MET A 111 -0.43 -6.55 -8.72
CA MET A 111 -0.95 -7.84 -9.12
C MET A 111 0.00 -8.98 -8.73
N SER A 112 -0.53 -10.20 -8.65
CA SER A 112 0.30 -11.39 -8.49
C SER A 112 0.76 -11.94 -9.84
N ILE A 113 1.90 -12.62 -9.84
CA ILE A 113 2.33 -13.50 -10.92
C ILE A 113 1.97 -14.93 -10.53
N GLY A 114 0.85 -15.44 -11.07
CA GLY A 114 0.24 -16.69 -10.64
C GLY A 114 -0.57 -16.56 -9.34
N ALA A 115 -0.89 -17.70 -8.72
CA ALA A 115 -1.74 -17.75 -7.52
C ALA A 115 -1.11 -17.05 -6.31
N ASN A 116 -1.96 -16.35 -5.54
CA ASN A 116 -1.67 -15.76 -4.25
C ASN A 116 -2.61 -16.33 -3.16
N ASP A 117 -2.55 -15.81 -1.94
CA ASP A 117 -3.41 -16.20 -0.82
C ASP A 117 -4.89 -15.79 -0.97
N PHE A 118 -5.22 -14.96 -1.95
CA PHE A 118 -6.59 -14.60 -2.37
C PHE A 118 -6.89 -15.03 -3.82
N ALA A 119 -6.20 -16.05 -4.32
CA ALA A 119 -6.57 -16.73 -5.55
C ALA A 119 -7.71 -17.74 -5.33
N LEU A 120 -8.39 -18.11 -6.40
CA LEU A 120 -9.46 -19.12 -6.38
C LEU A 120 -8.91 -20.53 -6.14
N ASP A 121 -7.71 -20.80 -6.65
CA ASP A 121 -7.00 -22.08 -6.48
C ASP A 121 -5.51 -21.91 -6.80
N TYR A 122 -4.72 -22.98 -6.62
CA TYR A 122 -3.34 -23.04 -7.06
C TYR A 122 -3.20 -22.98 -8.57
N TYR A 123 -2.33 -22.14 -9.08
CA TYR A 123 -1.92 -22.12 -10.48
C TYR A 123 -0.64 -21.32 -10.69
N SER A 124 0.02 -21.57 -11.81
CA SER A 124 1.03 -20.69 -12.38
C SER A 124 0.77 -20.48 -13.87
N CYS A 125 1.52 -19.60 -14.51
CA CYS A 125 1.42 -19.41 -15.95
C CYS A 125 2.10 -20.54 -16.75
N ASP A 126 2.78 -21.48 -16.09
CA ASP A 126 3.36 -22.69 -16.73
C ASP A 126 3.51 -23.81 -15.70
N ASP A 127 2.56 -24.73 -15.69
CA ASP A 127 2.54 -25.88 -14.78
C ASP A 127 3.16 -27.15 -15.40
N THR A 128 3.73 -27.05 -16.61
CA THR A 128 4.34 -28.18 -17.31
C THR A 128 5.70 -28.50 -16.71
N ASP A 129 5.83 -29.64 -16.06
CA ASP A 129 7.06 -30.07 -15.40
C ASP A 129 8.23 -30.16 -16.42
N GLY A 130 9.31 -29.43 -16.13
CA GLY A 130 10.52 -29.41 -16.96
C GLY A 130 10.43 -28.59 -18.25
N ASP A 131 9.39 -27.77 -18.43
CA ASP A 131 9.33 -26.86 -19.60
C ASP A 131 10.28 -25.66 -19.46
N PHE A 132 11.57 -25.93 -19.47
CA PHE A 132 12.58 -24.88 -19.40
C PHE A 132 12.49 -23.86 -20.54
N GLU A 133 11.94 -24.23 -21.69
CA GLU A 133 11.72 -23.33 -22.82
C GLU A 133 10.44 -22.49 -22.68
N LEU A 134 9.61 -22.77 -21.65
CA LEU A 134 8.33 -22.11 -21.39
C LEU A 134 7.40 -22.11 -22.62
N LYS A 135 7.32 -23.22 -23.31
CA LYS A 135 6.47 -23.39 -24.52
C LYS A 135 4.99 -23.40 -24.19
N ASN A 136 4.68 -23.87 -22.97
CA ASN A 136 3.31 -23.97 -22.44
C ASN A 136 2.92 -22.78 -21.55
N PHE A 137 3.76 -21.74 -21.50
CA PHE A 137 3.45 -20.51 -20.77
C PHE A 137 2.16 -19.88 -21.29
N SER A 138 1.21 -19.59 -20.39
CA SER A 138 -0.09 -19.02 -20.73
C SER A 138 -0.66 -18.18 -19.61
N ILE A 139 -1.30 -17.06 -19.96
CA ILE A 139 -2.09 -16.20 -19.05
C ILE A 139 -3.60 -16.33 -19.34
N GLU A 140 -4.04 -17.39 -20.03
CA GLU A 140 -5.45 -17.54 -20.40
C GLU A 140 -6.37 -17.53 -19.17
N ARG A 141 -5.93 -18.11 -18.04
CA ARG A 141 -6.68 -18.01 -16.77
C ARG A 141 -6.84 -16.56 -16.32
N ASP A 142 -5.79 -15.77 -16.36
CA ASP A 142 -5.80 -14.39 -15.90
C ASP A 142 -6.70 -13.51 -16.79
N LYS A 143 -6.87 -13.87 -18.08
CA LYS A 143 -7.83 -13.21 -18.98
C LYS A 143 -9.28 -13.33 -18.52
N GLU A 144 -9.59 -14.32 -17.71
CA GLU A 144 -10.94 -14.54 -17.16
C GLU A 144 -11.06 -14.03 -15.71
N THR A 145 -9.96 -14.07 -14.94
CA THR A 145 -10.00 -13.91 -13.49
C THR A 145 -9.34 -12.64 -12.94
N LEU A 146 -8.48 -11.97 -13.69
CA LEU A 146 -7.76 -10.77 -13.26
C LEU A 146 -7.87 -9.61 -14.26
N ILE A 147 -7.56 -9.86 -15.52
CA ILE A 147 -7.47 -8.85 -16.58
C ILE A 147 -8.80 -8.10 -16.78
N PRO A 148 -9.99 -8.69 -16.68
CA PRO A 148 -11.26 -7.95 -16.77
C PRO A 148 -11.37 -6.85 -15.72
N MET A 149 -10.97 -7.11 -14.48
CA MET A 149 -10.93 -6.12 -13.40
C MET A 149 -9.93 -5.00 -13.68
N MET A 150 -8.75 -5.34 -14.20
CA MET A 150 -7.71 -4.38 -14.57
C MET A 150 -8.17 -3.46 -15.73
N LYS A 151 -8.87 -4.01 -16.70
CA LYS A 151 -9.43 -3.23 -17.83
C LYS A 151 -10.47 -2.20 -17.38
N LEU A 152 -11.23 -2.47 -16.33
CA LEU A 152 -12.14 -1.47 -15.74
C LEU A 152 -11.36 -0.30 -15.13
N ALA A 153 -10.27 -0.57 -14.42
CA ALA A 153 -9.41 0.48 -13.88
C ALA A 153 -8.73 1.30 -15.00
N LEU A 154 -8.18 0.61 -16.01
CA LEU A 154 -7.53 1.26 -17.16
C LEU A 154 -8.49 2.06 -18.04
N ALA A 155 -9.78 1.70 -18.06
CA ALA A 155 -10.79 2.46 -18.79
C ALA A 155 -11.01 3.87 -18.22
N VAL A 156 -10.76 4.08 -16.95
CA VAL A 156 -10.89 5.38 -16.26
C VAL A 156 -9.55 6.06 -16.02
N ASN A 157 -8.47 5.29 -15.90
CA ASN A 157 -7.10 5.80 -15.75
C ASN A 157 -6.11 4.94 -16.53
N PRO A 158 -5.73 5.30 -17.76
CA PRO A 158 -4.78 4.54 -18.57
C PRO A 158 -3.34 4.62 -18.05
N ASP A 159 -3.03 5.56 -17.17
CA ASP A 159 -1.68 5.84 -16.66
C ASP A 159 -1.38 5.17 -15.32
N ILE A 160 -2.18 4.18 -14.91
CA ILE A 160 -1.91 3.40 -13.69
C ILE A 160 -0.53 2.75 -13.78
N TYR A 161 0.27 2.95 -12.73
CA TYR A 161 1.56 2.29 -12.56
C TYR A 161 1.37 0.92 -11.93
N TRP A 162 1.71 -0.14 -12.67
CA TRP A 162 1.51 -1.53 -12.27
C TRP A 162 2.80 -2.16 -11.74
N PHE A 163 2.71 -2.79 -10.57
CA PHE A 163 3.75 -3.68 -10.11
C PHE A 163 3.26 -5.11 -9.91
N ALA A 164 4.15 -6.09 -10.15
CA ALA A 164 3.83 -7.50 -10.04
C ALA A 164 4.83 -8.24 -9.14
N SER A 165 4.34 -9.24 -8.40
CA SER A 165 5.18 -10.13 -7.60
C SER A 165 4.59 -11.53 -7.54
N PRO A 166 5.39 -12.61 -7.62
CA PRO A 166 4.93 -13.97 -7.38
C PRO A 166 4.86 -14.27 -5.89
N TRP A 167 3.87 -15.07 -5.48
CA TRP A 167 3.85 -15.75 -4.18
C TRP A 167 4.59 -17.09 -4.29
N CYS A 168 4.46 -17.75 -5.43
CA CYS A 168 5.10 -19.02 -5.70
C CYS A 168 5.54 -19.08 -7.16
N PRO A 169 6.75 -19.55 -7.47
CA PRO A 169 7.11 -19.93 -8.83
C PRO A 169 6.27 -21.15 -9.27
N PRO A 170 6.27 -21.52 -10.57
CA PRO A 170 5.75 -22.81 -11.01
C PRO A 170 6.25 -23.93 -10.10
N LYS A 171 5.35 -24.77 -9.58
CA LYS A 171 5.68 -25.78 -8.54
C LYS A 171 6.82 -26.71 -8.95
N TRP A 172 6.99 -26.97 -10.25
CA TRP A 172 8.07 -27.82 -10.76
C TRP A 172 9.47 -27.19 -10.60
N MET A 173 9.54 -25.86 -10.43
CA MET A 173 10.79 -25.15 -10.15
C MET A 173 11.19 -25.19 -8.66
N LYS A 174 10.31 -25.67 -7.78
CA LYS A 174 10.58 -25.80 -6.35
C LYS A 174 11.13 -27.18 -5.98
N LEU A 175 11.90 -27.23 -4.91
CA LEU A 175 12.37 -28.48 -4.31
C LEU A 175 11.23 -29.30 -3.69
N THR A 176 10.22 -28.61 -3.14
CA THR A 176 9.02 -29.21 -2.54
C THR A 176 8.01 -29.71 -3.55
N LYS A 177 8.11 -29.31 -4.83
CA LYS A 177 7.19 -29.67 -5.92
C LYS A 177 5.71 -29.35 -5.62
N HIS A 178 5.45 -28.46 -4.67
CA HIS A 178 4.12 -28.01 -4.27
C HIS A 178 4.04 -26.49 -4.18
N TYR A 179 2.85 -25.91 -4.37
CA TYR A 179 2.63 -24.46 -4.24
C TYR A 179 2.77 -23.96 -2.82
N ALA A 180 2.16 -24.66 -1.84
CA ALA A 180 2.31 -24.33 -0.43
C ALA A 180 3.61 -24.89 0.15
N GLU A 181 4.09 -24.26 1.21
CA GLU A 181 5.27 -24.69 1.96
C GLU A 181 4.97 -25.27 3.33
N ARG A 182 3.72 -25.17 3.78
CA ARG A 182 3.23 -25.83 5.00
C ARG A 182 2.06 -26.73 4.68
N SER A 183 2.07 -27.93 5.23
CA SER A 183 0.92 -28.82 5.16
C SER A 183 -0.12 -28.46 6.22
N ILE A 184 -1.39 -28.47 5.83
CA ILE A 184 -2.52 -28.37 6.76
C ILE A 184 -3.36 -29.64 6.62
N SER A 185 -3.25 -30.54 7.58
CA SER A 185 -4.02 -31.77 7.67
C SER A 185 -5.26 -31.61 8.57
N LYS A 186 -6.26 -32.47 8.40
CA LYS A 186 -7.44 -32.55 9.28
C LYS A 186 -7.08 -32.56 10.76
N ARG A 187 -6.07 -33.35 11.14
CA ARG A 187 -5.60 -33.45 12.52
C ARG A 187 -5.05 -32.11 13.04
N LEU A 188 -4.35 -31.35 12.19
CA LEU A 188 -3.84 -30.04 12.56
C LEU A 188 -5.00 -29.05 12.72
N ILE A 189 -5.97 -29.05 11.81
CA ILE A 189 -7.19 -28.23 11.87
C ILE A 189 -7.95 -28.49 13.18
N GLU A 190 -8.19 -29.77 13.53
CA GLU A 190 -8.86 -30.12 14.78
C GLU A 190 -8.11 -29.61 16.03
N ARG A 191 -6.78 -29.69 16.01
CA ARG A 191 -5.94 -29.15 17.09
C ARG A 191 -6.04 -27.63 17.19
N MET A 192 -6.02 -26.93 16.06
CA MET A 192 -6.16 -25.46 16.00
C MET A 192 -7.52 -25.02 16.52
N LYS A 193 -8.62 -25.68 16.08
CA LYS A 193 -9.98 -25.39 16.57
C LYS A 193 -10.11 -25.60 18.08
N LYS A 194 -9.57 -26.70 18.63
CA LYS A 194 -9.56 -26.96 20.07
C LYS A 194 -8.74 -25.91 20.84
N ALA A 195 -7.60 -25.49 20.30
CA ALA A 195 -6.78 -24.46 20.92
C ALA A 195 -7.49 -23.09 20.92
N GLN A 196 -8.19 -22.74 19.85
CA GLN A 196 -8.98 -21.52 19.74
C GLN A 196 -10.17 -21.51 20.72
N GLU A 197 -10.86 -22.64 20.85
CA GLU A 197 -11.95 -22.80 21.83
C GLU A 197 -11.43 -22.67 23.27
N ALA A 198 -10.27 -23.28 23.56
CA ALA A 198 -9.63 -23.16 24.88
C ALA A 198 -9.17 -21.74 25.19
N ALA A 199 -8.67 -21.00 24.23
CA ALA A 199 -8.29 -19.59 24.38
C ALA A 199 -9.53 -18.71 24.66
N LYS A 200 -10.62 -18.90 23.92
CA LYS A 200 -11.89 -18.21 24.15
C LYS A 200 -12.45 -18.48 25.54
N ALA A 201 -12.29 -19.68 26.06
CA ALA A 201 -12.76 -20.06 27.41
C ALA A 201 -11.93 -19.43 28.54
N GLN A 202 -10.69 -19.02 28.29
CA GLN A 202 -9.79 -18.42 29.30
C GLN A 202 -9.94 -16.90 29.44
N GLY A 203 -10.59 -16.22 28.48
CA GLY A 203 -10.72 -14.77 28.44
C GLY A 203 -9.39 -14.02 28.22
N PRO A 204 -9.43 -12.71 27.98
CA PRO A 204 -8.23 -11.91 27.74
C PRO A 204 -7.33 -11.88 28.99
N LYS A 205 -6.03 -12.12 28.81
CA LYS A 205 -5.04 -11.96 29.88
C LYS A 205 -4.77 -10.49 30.15
N PRO A 206 -4.84 -10.00 31.39
CA PRO A 206 -4.50 -8.62 31.71
C PRO A 206 -3.01 -8.35 31.40
N GLY A 207 -2.71 -7.40 30.50
CA GLY A 207 -1.38 -6.83 30.29
C GLY A 207 -0.65 -7.22 29.00
N GLU A 208 -1.26 -7.94 28.06
CA GLU A 208 -0.71 -8.11 26.71
C GLU A 208 -1.28 -7.05 25.77
N GLU A 209 -0.66 -5.88 25.73
CA GLU A 209 -0.81 -4.95 24.60
C GLU A 209 -0.15 -5.58 23.37
N GLY A 210 -0.91 -5.64 22.28
CA GLY A 210 -0.67 -6.46 21.11
C GLY A 210 0.62 -6.20 20.35
N GLY A 211 1.68 -6.88 20.74
CA GLY A 211 2.83 -7.11 19.89
C GLY A 211 2.61 -8.38 19.08
N VAL A 212 2.39 -8.26 17.78
CA VAL A 212 2.17 -9.38 16.88
C VAL A 212 3.48 -10.12 16.63
N SER A 213 3.75 -11.14 17.43
CA SER A 213 4.70 -12.19 17.05
C SER A 213 3.98 -13.08 16.00
N ALA A 214 4.64 -13.35 14.87
CA ALA A 214 4.08 -14.16 13.77
C ALA A 214 3.57 -15.57 14.17
N THR A 215 3.89 -16.02 15.38
CA THR A 215 3.42 -17.29 15.96
C THR A 215 2.34 -17.10 17.03
N SER A 216 2.21 -15.93 17.67
CA SER A 216 1.19 -15.65 18.68
C SER A 216 -0.08 -14.99 18.12
N GLY A 217 -0.02 -14.37 16.92
CA GLY A 217 -1.13 -13.68 16.27
C GLY A 217 -2.31 -14.59 15.89
N PHE A 218 -2.10 -15.92 15.81
CA PHE A 218 -3.19 -16.87 15.54
C PHE A 218 -4.24 -16.98 16.67
N PHE A 219 -3.97 -16.46 17.87
CA PHE A 219 -4.81 -16.69 19.06
C PHE A 219 -5.09 -15.43 19.87
N SER A 220 -4.82 -14.22 19.37
CA SER A 220 -5.14 -13.00 20.10
C SER A 220 -6.62 -12.64 19.93
N ASP A 221 -7.28 -12.25 21.03
CA ASP A 221 -8.70 -11.80 21.03
C ASP A 221 -8.86 -10.28 20.80
N GLY A 222 -7.82 -9.60 20.31
CA GLY A 222 -7.86 -8.16 20.03
C GLY A 222 -8.75 -7.79 18.83
N PRO A 223 -9.13 -6.52 18.70
CA PRO A 223 -9.94 -6.05 17.57
C PRO A 223 -9.29 -6.28 16.19
N LEU A 224 -7.96 -6.48 16.16
CA LEU A 224 -7.16 -6.76 14.96
C LEU A 224 -6.66 -8.21 14.90
N ALA A 225 -7.15 -9.09 15.79
CA ALA A 225 -6.77 -10.50 15.79
C ALA A 225 -7.07 -11.17 14.45
N PHE A 226 -6.12 -11.96 13.95
CA PHE A 226 -6.34 -12.75 12.74
C PHE A 226 -7.51 -13.71 12.91
N ARG A 227 -8.43 -13.70 11.94
CA ARG A 227 -9.52 -14.65 11.84
C ARG A 227 -9.20 -15.64 10.71
N MET A 228 -9.16 -16.92 11.05
CA MET A 228 -8.85 -17.99 10.10
C MET A 228 -9.80 -19.18 10.30
N ASP A 229 -10.32 -19.71 9.21
CA ASP A 229 -10.94 -21.03 9.13
C ASP A 229 -10.03 -21.96 8.30
N PRO A 230 -9.05 -22.64 8.92
CA PRO A 230 -8.01 -23.36 8.21
C PRO A 230 -8.61 -24.47 7.34
N GLN A 231 -8.15 -24.51 6.09
CA GLN A 231 -8.55 -25.49 5.09
C GLN A 231 -7.42 -26.49 4.85
N GLU A 232 -7.76 -27.74 4.56
CA GLU A 232 -6.76 -28.71 4.10
C GLU A 232 -6.11 -28.25 2.80
N ASN A 233 -4.83 -28.54 2.67
CA ASN A 233 -4.10 -28.40 1.43
C ASN A 233 -3.40 -29.71 1.08
N ASP A 234 -2.97 -29.86 -0.18
CA ASP A 234 -2.35 -31.07 -0.71
C ASP A 234 -0.85 -31.16 -0.42
N ALA A 235 -0.29 -30.26 0.39
CA ALA A 235 1.12 -30.30 0.76
C ALA A 235 1.40 -31.53 1.64
N VAL A 236 2.44 -32.28 1.29
CA VAL A 236 2.78 -33.55 1.93
C VAL A 236 3.57 -33.29 3.22
N PRO A 237 3.11 -33.78 4.38
CA PRO A 237 3.89 -33.69 5.60
C PRO A 237 5.26 -34.34 5.46
N GLY A 238 6.31 -33.59 5.80
CA GLY A 238 7.72 -34.01 5.67
C GLY A 238 8.40 -33.57 4.38
N GLU A 239 7.64 -33.03 3.42
CA GLU A 239 8.15 -32.45 2.17
C GLU A 239 7.95 -30.91 2.14
N GLU A 240 7.67 -30.31 3.31
CA GLU A 240 7.42 -28.88 3.43
C GLU A 240 8.67 -28.05 3.19
N GLY A 241 8.46 -26.82 2.73
CA GLY A 241 9.47 -25.77 2.79
C GLY A 241 9.73 -25.32 4.23
N MET A 242 10.75 -24.54 4.42
CA MET A 242 11.14 -24.06 5.75
C MET A 242 11.70 -22.65 5.69
N GLU A 243 11.26 -21.82 6.60
CA GLU A 243 11.90 -20.53 6.85
C GLU A 243 13.40 -20.70 7.16
N GLY A 244 14.23 -19.80 6.63
CA GLY A 244 15.68 -19.91 6.73
C GLY A 244 16.34 -20.91 5.77
N ARG A 245 15.59 -21.37 4.77
CA ARG A 245 16.09 -22.16 3.64
C ARG A 245 15.49 -21.68 2.34
N THR A 246 16.20 -21.92 1.24
CA THR A 246 15.66 -21.68 -0.12
C THR A 246 14.94 -22.92 -0.60
N SER A 247 13.66 -22.77 -0.91
CA SER A 247 12.81 -23.83 -1.48
C SER A 247 12.82 -23.86 -2.99
N PHE A 248 13.34 -22.82 -3.64
CA PHE A 248 13.55 -22.78 -5.08
C PHE A 248 14.74 -23.68 -5.51
N ASN A 249 14.68 -24.28 -6.68
CA ASN A 249 15.79 -25.07 -7.21
C ASN A 249 16.86 -24.14 -7.83
N MET A 250 17.97 -23.95 -7.12
CA MET A 250 19.03 -23.00 -7.44
C MET A 250 19.94 -23.41 -8.61
N LYS A 251 19.60 -24.46 -9.37
CA LYS A 251 20.38 -24.80 -10.56
C LYS A 251 20.22 -23.73 -11.64
N PRO A 252 21.31 -23.45 -12.41
CA PRO A 252 21.29 -22.36 -13.39
C PRO A 252 20.15 -22.42 -14.41
N GLU A 253 19.78 -23.62 -14.88
CA GLU A 253 18.69 -23.81 -15.83
C GLU A 253 17.32 -23.41 -15.27
N TYR A 254 17.08 -23.57 -13.95
CA TYR A 254 15.85 -23.14 -13.27
C TYR A 254 15.83 -21.64 -13.07
N LEU A 255 16.95 -21.05 -12.65
CA LEU A 255 17.08 -19.60 -12.47
C LEU A 255 16.88 -18.84 -13.79
N ASP A 256 17.47 -19.34 -14.88
CA ASP A 256 17.30 -18.78 -16.21
C ASP A 256 15.85 -18.89 -16.71
N ALA A 257 15.24 -20.08 -16.58
CA ALA A 257 13.85 -20.28 -16.94
C ALA A 257 12.92 -19.38 -16.13
N TYR A 258 13.18 -19.22 -14.83
CA TYR A 258 12.34 -18.36 -13.96
C TYR A 258 12.48 -16.88 -14.30
N ALA A 259 13.66 -16.39 -14.62
CA ALA A 259 13.81 -15.01 -15.10
C ALA A 259 13.05 -14.79 -16.42
N ARG A 260 13.16 -15.73 -17.38
CA ARG A 260 12.37 -15.67 -18.62
C ARG A 260 10.85 -15.80 -18.39
N TYR A 261 10.43 -16.50 -17.35
CA TYR A 261 9.03 -16.57 -16.94
C TYR A 261 8.49 -15.18 -16.57
N PHE A 262 9.24 -14.37 -15.80
CA PHE A 262 8.89 -12.97 -15.55
C PHE A 262 8.85 -12.17 -16.86
N GLY A 263 9.81 -12.36 -17.73
CA GLY A 263 9.83 -11.67 -19.03
C GLY A 263 8.59 -11.97 -19.87
N LYS A 264 8.21 -13.25 -19.98
CA LYS A 264 6.98 -13.66 -20.69
C LYS A 264 5.72 -13.11 -20.04
N PHE A 265 5.66 -13.07 -18.71
CA PHE A 265 4.54 -12.47 -17.98
C PHE A 265 4.38 -11.00 -18.34
N VAL A 266 5.45 -10.22 -18.26
CA VAL A 266 5.44 -8.79 -18.62
C VAL A 266 4.97 -8.59 -20.07
N ASP A 267 5.54 -9.36 -21.02
CA ASP A 267 5.20 -9.26 -22.43
C ASP A 267 3.73 -9.62 -22.71
N ALA A 268 3.22 -10.67 -22.06
CA ALA A 268 1.84 -11.12 -22.21
C ALA A 268 0.83 -10.12 -21.63
N TYR A 269 1.11 -9.54 -20.46
CA TYR A 269 0.25 -8.52 -19.86
C TYR A 269 0.26 -7.21 -20.66
N ARG A 270 1.41 -6.81 -21.18
CA ARG A 270 1.50 -5.66 -22.10
C ARG A 270 0.67 -5.86 -23.36
N ALA A 271 0.65 -7.07 -23.89
CA ALA A 271 -0.20 -7.41 -25.06
C ALA A 271 -1.71 -7.27 -24.75
N GLU A 272 -2.11 -7.44 -23.49
CA GLU A 272 -3.48 -7.21 -23.02
C GLU A 272 -3.74 -5.74 -22.63
N GLY A 273 -2.76 -4.85 -22.76
CA GLY A 273 -2.87 -3.42 -22.43
C GLY A 273 -2.52 -3.09 -20.98
N VAL A 274 -2.04 -4.03 -20.19
CA VAL A 274 -1.58 -3.81 -18.80
C VAL A 274 -0.06 -3.63 -18.81
N ASN A 275 0.40 -2.40 -18.71
CA ASN A 275 1.82 -2.09 -18.75
C ASN A 275 2.48 -2.32 -17.39
N VAL A 276 3.07 -3.50 -17.17
CA VAL A 276 3.84 -3.80 -15.95
C VAL A 276 5.16 -3.02 -15.99
N GLN A 277 5.37 -2.13 -15.03
CA GLN A 277 6.54 -1.24 -14.95
C GLN A 277 7.52 -1.62 -13.85
N MET A 278 7.09 -2.43 -12.87
CA MET A 278 7.90 -2.86 -11.75
C MET A 278 7.61 -4.32 -11.40
N VAL A 279 8.65 -5.04 -11.00
CA VAL A 279 8.52 -6.38 -10.41
C VAL A 279 9.28 -6.47 -9.09
N MET A 280 8.76 -7.30 -8.18
CA MET A 280 9.49 -7.76 -7.01
C MET A 280 9.71 -9.27 -7.12
N PRO A 281 10.90 -9.79 -6.79
CA PRO A 281 11.27 -11.19 -7.11
C PRO A 281 10.45 -12.24 -6.37
N GLN A 282 9.92 -11.91 -5.18
CA GLN A 282 9.16 -12.85 -4.35
C GLN A 282 8.29 -12.11 -3.33
N ASN A 283 7.02 -12.48 -3.21
CA ASN A 283 6.21 -12.08 -2.05
C ASN A 283 6.68 -12.84 -0.81
N GLU A 284 6.99 -12.12 0.27
CA GLU A 284 7.35 -12.68 1.58
C GLU A 284 8.43 -13.79 1.51
N PRO A 285 9.65 -13.46 1.08
CA PRO A 285 10.68 -14.47 0.83
C PRO A 285 11.12 -15.26 2.07
N ASN A 286 10.73 -14.87 3.27
CA ASN A 286 11.11 -15.55 4.51
C ASN A 286 9.94 -16.24 5.20
N SER A 287 8.79 -16.39 4.51
CA SER A 287 7.57 -16.97 5.05
C SER A 287 7.22 -18.28 4.36
N ALA A 288 7.25 -19.39 5.11
CA ALA A 288 6.73 -20.68 4.65
C ALA A 288 5.24 -20.79 5.04
N GLN A 289 4.33 -20.78 4.06
CA GLN A 289 2.90 -20.60 4.27
C GLN A 289 2.07 -21.79 3.76
N PRO A 290 0.83 -21.99 4.26
CA PRO A 290 -0.08 -23.02 3.77
C PRO A 290 -0.81 -22.67 2.47
N TYR A 291 -0.59 -21.49 1.94
CA TYR A 291 -1.03 -20.98 0.63
C TYR A 291 0.17 -20.86 -0.31
N PRO A 292 0.01 -20.40 -1.55
CA PRO A 292 1.15 -20.24 -2.46
C PRO A 292 2.27 -19.44 -1.80
N SER A 293 3.45 -20.03 -1.67
CA SER A 293 4.62 -19.40 -1.06
C SER A 293 5.92 -20.09 -1.52
N CYS A 294 7.02 -19.37 -1.45
CA CYS A 294 8.35 -19.90 -1.70
C CYS A 294 9.37 -19.16 -0.85
N SER A 295 9.96 -19.87 0.10
CA SER A 295 11.00 -19.29 0.95
C SER A 295 12.34 -19.22 0.24
N TRP A 296 13.07 -18.13 0.51
CA TRP A 296 14.38 -17.84 -0.06
C TRP A 296 15.34 -17.30 0.99
N LEU A 297 16.58 -17.69 0.90
CA LEU A 297 17.66 -16.96 1.57
C LEU A 297 18.01 -15.70 0.77
N SER A 298 18.31 -14.60 1.45
CA SER A 298 18.66 -13.33 0.78
C SER A 298 19.84 -13.47 -0.18
N ARG A 299 20.87 -14.29 0.16
CA ARG A 299 22.00 -14.57 -0.71
C ARG A 299 21.58 -15.25 -2.03
N ASP A 300 20.56 -16.10 -1.99
CA ASP A 300 20.10 -16.85 -3.17
C ASP A 300 19.19 -15.95 -4.03
N LEU A 301 18.37 -15.10 -3.42
CA LEU A 301 17.67 -14.01 -4.12
C LEU A 301 18.65 -13.00 -4.72
N ASN A 302 19.74 -12.70 -4.03
CA ASN A 302 20.80 -11.84 -4.55
C ASN A 302 21.37 -12.39 -5.85
N ILE A 303 21.70 -13.69 -5.90
CA ILE A 303 22.14 -14.37 -7.12
C ILE A 303 21.08 -14.27 -8.22
N PHE A 304 19.83 -14.57 -7.88
CA PHE A 304 18.73 -14.51 -8.84
C PHE A 304 18.53 -13.11 -9.42
N VAL A 305 18.48 -12.09 -8.58
CA VAL A 305 18.31 -10.69 -9.01
C VAL A 305 19.50 -10.21 -9.83
N GLY A 306 20.72 -10.41 -9.34
CA GLY A 306 21.92 -9.86 -9.97
C GLY A 306 22.30 -10.52 -11.30
N GLN A 307 22.11 -11.83 -11.40
CA GLN A 307 22.60 -12.59 -12.55
C GLN A 307 21.52 -12.98 -13.58
N TYR A 308 20.23 -13.01 -13.19
CA TYR A 308 19.16 -13.51 -14.04
C TYR A 308 18.00 -12.51 -14.18
N LEU A 309 17.30 -12.17 -13.11
CA LEU A 309 16.10 -11.34 -13.17
C LEU A 309 16.42 -9.90 -13.60
N GLY A 310 17.43 -9.27 -13.00
CA GLY A 310 17.83 -7.91 -13.32
C GLY A 310 18.11 -7.72 -14.82
N PRO A 311 19.03 -8.52 -15.43
CA PRO A 311 19.29 -8.46 -16.86
C PRO A 311 18.05 -8.73 -17.73
N GLU A 312 17.14 -9.59 -17.29
CA GLU A 312 15.92 -9.93 -18.04
C GLU A 312 14.90 -8.79 -18.02
N MET A 313 14.76 -8.10 -16.89
CA MET A 313 13.87 -6.95 -16.73
C MET A 313 14.42 -5.70 -17.42
N ASP A 314 15.74 -5.50 -17.39
CA ASP A 314 16.41 -4.38 -18.07
C ASP A 314 16.14 -4.38 -19.59
N LYS A 315 16.08 -5.55 -20.23
CA LYS A 315 15.69 -5.69 -21.65
C LYS A 315 14.30 -5.13 -21.96
N ARG A 316 13.43 -4.98 -20.96
CA ARG A 316 12.02 -4.59 -21.09
C ARG A 316 11.72 -3.23 -20.47
N ASP A 317 12.74 -2.54 -19.96
CA ASP A 317 12.57 -1.30 -19.19
C ASP A 317 11.59 -1.49 -18.01
N VAL A 318 11.76 -2.59 -17.27
CA VAL A 318 10.99 -2.92 -16.06
C VAL A 318 11.89 -2.79 -14.84
N GLN A 319 11.43 -2.02 -13.87
CA GLN A 319 12.18 -1.80 -12.63
C GLN A 319 12.13 -3.05 -11.74
N VAL A 320 13.26 -3.43 -11.17
CA VAL A 320 13.32 -4.45 -10.13
C VAL A 320 13.42 -3.75 -8.78
N TYR A 321 12.45 -4.04 -7.89
CA TYR A 321 12.53 -3.66 -6.49
C TYR A 321 12.75 -4.91 -5.65
N PHE A 322 13.51 -4.80 -4.58
CA PHE A 322 13.68 -5.92 -3.67
C PHE A 322 12.49 -6.01 -2.70
N GLY A 323 11.91 -7.17 -2.58
CA GLY A 323 10.76 -7.41 -1.70
C GLY A 323 9.87 -8.53 -2.25
N THR A 324 8.73 -8.74 -1.60
CA THR A 324 8.17 -7.87 -0.54
C THR A 324 8.69 -8.29 0.85
N CYS A 325 9.38 -7.41 1.54
CA CYS A 325 10.08 -7.75 2.79
C CYS A 325 9.11 -7.75 3.98
N GLU A 326 8.99 -8.89 4.66
CA GLU A 326 8.03 -9.11 5.75
C GLU A 326 8.70 -9.44 7.11
N ARG A 327 10.02 -9.32 7.20
CA ARG A 327 10.77 -9.58 8.44
C ARG A 327 11.52 -8.34 8.93
N PRO A 328 11.63 -8.13 10.25
CA PRO A 328 12.28 -6.98 10.89
C PRO A 328 13.82 -7.06 10.87
N ASP A 329 14.41 -7.50 9.76
CA ASP A 329 15.83 -7.77 9.63
C ASP A 329 16.47 -7.00 8.47
N PRO A 330 17.08 -5.82 8.73
CA PRO A 330 17.73 -5.03 7.69
C PRO A 330 18.87 -5.76 6.97
N ALA A 331 19.57 -6.71 7.62
CA ALA A 331 20.69 -7.42 7.02
C ALA A 331 20.28 -8.26 5.80
N LYS A 332 19.00 -8.68 5.74
CA LYS A 332 18.45 -9.37 4.57
C LYS A 332 18.40 -8.46 3.34
N ILE A 333 18.13 -7.19 3.56
CA ILE A 333 18.06 -6.15 2.52
C ILE A 333 19.47 -5.69 2.15
N ASP A 334 20.34 -5.48 3.14
CA ASP A 334 21.74 -5.12 2.95
C ASP A 334 22.45 -6.10 2.01
N THR A 335 22.13 -7.39 2.08
CA THR A 335 22.69 -8.43 1.21
C THR A 335 22.58 -8.09 -0.28
N LEU A 336 21.47 -7.49 -0.71
CA LEU A 336 21.26 -7.12 -2.12
C LEU A 336 21.75 -5.70 -2.44
N LEU A 337 21.55 -4.76 -1.51
CA LEU A 337 21.91 -3.37 -1.76
C LEU A 337 23.42 -3.12 -1.72
N GLN A 338 24.18 -3.96 -1.01
CA GLN A 338 25.64 -3.85 -0.92
C GLN A 338 26.39 -4.66 -2.00
N ASP A 339 25.72 -5.61 -2.66
CA ASP A 339 26.33 -6.37 -3.74
C ASP A 339 26.26 -5.60 -5.07
N PRO A 340 27.41 -5.28 -5.72
CA PRO A 340 27.42 -4.53 -6.97
C PRO A 340 26.66 -5.22 -8.12
N GLU A 341 26.55 -6.56 -8.10
CA GLU A 341 25.88 -7.29 -9.17
C GLU A 341 24.37 -7.17 -9.12
N SER A 342 23.77 -7.06 -7.94
CA SER A 342 22.31 -6.88 -7.76
C SER A 342 21.91 -5.43 -7.60
N SER A 343 22.67 -4.62 -6.83
CA SER A 343 22.32 -3.23 -6.52
C SER A 343 22.18 -2.34 -7.74
N LYS A 344 22.90 -2.62 -8.84
CA LYS A 344 22.74 -1.88 -10.10
C LYS A 344 21.35 -2.01 -10.72
N TYR A 345 20.63 -3.12 -10.44
CA TYR A 345 19.27 -3.37 -10.93
C TYR A 345 18.20 -2.97 -9.91
N VAL A 346 18.49 -3.04 -8.61
CA VAL A 346 17.52 -2.75 -7.55
C VAL A 346 17.28 -1.24 -7.45
N LYS A 347 16.06 -0.80 -7.79
CA LYS A 347 15.67 0.62 -7.77
C LYS A 347 14.95 1.02 -6.48
N GLY A 348 14.51 0.06 -5.69
CA GLY A 348 13.82 0.28 -4.42
C GLY A 348 13.61 -0.98 -3.62
N VAL A 349 12.96 -0.82 -2.47
CA VAL A 349 12.63 -1.91 -1.55
C VAL A 349 11.17 -1.82 -1.14
N GLY A 350 10.46 -2.96 -1.19
CA GLY A 350 9.07 -3.10 -0.74
C GLY A 350 8.98 -3.74 0.63
N PHE A 351 8.15 -3.15 1.50
CA PHE A 351 7.95 -3.58 2.88
C PHE A 351 6.49 -3.89 3.15
N GLN A 352 6.26 -4.91 3.97
CA GLN A 352 4.94 -5.28 4.49
C GLN A 352 5.08 -5.98 5.83
N TRP A 353 4.00 -6.08 6.61
CA TRP A 353 3.96 -6.76 7.90
C TRP A 353 5.11 -6.32 8.83
N ALA A 354 5.77 -7.26 9.52
CA ALA A 354 6.91 -6.95 10.39
C ALA A 354 8.13 -6.36 9.66
N GLY A 355 8.15 -6.37 8.34
CA GLY A 355 9.18 -5.70 7.54
C GLY A 355 9.25 -4.20 7.81
N LYS A 356 8.14 -3.56 8.21
CA LYS A 356 8.11 -2.14 8.58
C LYS A 356 9.09 -1.80 9.71
N GLU A 357 9.40 -2.73 10.59
CA GLU A 357 10.36 -2.52 11.68
C GLU A 357 11.82 -2.37 11.18
N ALA A 358 12.14 -2.92 9.99
CA ALA A 358 13.42 -2.69 9.32
C ALA A 358 13.49 -1.34 8.59
N LEU A 359 12.33 -0.78 8.23
CA LEU A 359 12.21 0.41 7.39
C LEU A 359 12.98 1.63 7.91
N PRO A 360 12.93 2.03 9.21
CA PRO A 360 13.68 3.18 9.72
C PRO A 360 15.20 3.04 9.52
N THR A 361 15.72 1.82 9.60
CA THR A 361 17.15 1.54 9.40
C THR A 361 17.53 1.67 7.92
N ILE A 362 16.72 1.11 7.03
CA ILE A 362 16.96 1.19 5.59
C ILE A 362 16.81 2.64 5.09
N TYR A 363 15.77 3.36 5.53
CA TYR A 363 15.57 4.77 5.19
C TYR A 363 16.79 5.63 5.55
N ARG A 364 17.38 5.42 6.73
CA ARG A 364 18.56 6.14 7.18
C ARG A 364 19.83 5.74 6.41
N ASN A 365 20.01 4.44 6.14
CA ASN A 365 21.25 3.91 5.57
C ASN A 365 21.32 4.08 4.04
N TYR A 366 20.18 4.15 3.38
CA TYR A 366 20.06 4.22 1.91
C TYR A 366 19.10 5.35 1.49
N PRO A 367 19.48 6.62 1.68
CA PRO A 367 18.56 7.77 1.48
C PRO A 367 18.10 7.95 0.03
N ASP A 368 18.84 7.39 -0.93
CA ASP A 368 18.55 7.50 -2.37
C ASP A 368 17.73 6.31 -2.90
N ILE A 369 17.47 5.29 -2.08
CA ILE A 369 16.67 4.14 -2.46
C ILE A 369 15.18 4.47 -2.32
N ASP A 370 14.39 4.09 -3.32
CA ASP A 370 12.93 4.22 -3.24
C ASP A 370 12.32 3.19 -2.29
N LEU A 371 11.47 3.63 -1.39
CA LEU A 371 10.84 2.78 -0.38
C LEU A 371 9.34 2.70 -0.64
N VAL A 372 8.80 1.49 -0.60
CA VAL A 372 7.41 1.20 -0.95
C VAL A 372 6.77 0.40 0.17
N GLN A 373 5.59 0.82 0.61
CA GLN A 373 4.70 -0.07 1.34
C GLN A 373 3.98 -0.94 0.29
N SER A 374 4.35 -2.22 0.22
CA SER A 374 3.94 -3.12 -0.85
C SER A 374 2.62 -3.82 -0.59
N GLU A 375 2.20 -3.94 0.67
CA GLU A 375 0.97 -4.60 1.08
C GLU A 375 0.55 -4.17 2.48
N GLN A 376 -0.67 -3.66 2.62
CA GLN A 376 -1.22 -3.30 3.92
C GLN A 376 -1.73 -4.54 4.68
N GLU A 377 -1.56 -4.52 5.98
CA GLU A 377 -2.17 -5.46 6.92
C GLU A 377 -3.68 -5.24 6.97
N CYS A 378 -4.47 -6.15 6.40
CA CYS A 378 -5.91 -5.98 6.19
C CYS A 378 -6.77 -6.67 7.26
N GLY A 379 -6.40 -6.63 8.53
CA GLY A 379 -7.24 -7.03 9.65
C GLY A 379 -7.84 -8.44 9.55
N ASN A 380 -9.11 -8.57 9.94
CA ASN A 380 -9.76 -9.86 10.20
C ASN A 380 -11.15 -10.05 9.54
N GLY A 381 -11.46 -9.26 8.52
CA GLY A 381 -12.72 -9.33 7.79
C GLY A 381 -13.89 -8.60 8.45
N LYS A 382 -13.67 -7.84 9.54
CA LYS A 382 -14.74 -7.06 10.19
C LYS A 382 -15.10 -5.80 9.43
N ASN A 383 -14.18 -5.24 8.67
CA ASN A 383 -14.38 -4.02 7.88
C ASN A 383 -15.00 -2.88 8.72
N ASN A 384 -14.41 -2.60 9.87
CA ASN A 384 -14.92 -1.67 10.86
C ASN A 384 -13.99 -0.48 11.10
N TRP A 385 -14.43 0.47 11.96
CA TRP A 385 -13.66 1.67 12.28
C TRP A 385 -12.28 1.37 12.88
N GLU A 386 -12.17 0.33 13.69
CA GLU A 386 -10.91 -0.10 14.29
C GLU A 386 -9.89 -0.53 13.21
N GLY A 387 -10.36 -1.19 12.13
CA GLY A 387 -9.54 -1.48 10.95
C GLY A 387 -9.07 -0.21 10.24
N ALA A 388 -9.96 0.77 10.08
CA ALA A 388 -9.59 2.06 9.48
C ALA A 388 -8.54 2.82 10.30
N MET A 389 -8.68 2.83 11.63
CA MET A 389 -7.69 3.49 12.50
C MET A 389 -6.36 2.76 12.51
N HIS A 390 -6.33 1.43 12.43
CA HIS A 390 -5.10 0.68 12.22
C HIS A 390 -4.44 1.03 10.86
N SER A 391 -5.22 1.16 9.81
CA SER A 391 -4.77 1.64 8.49
C SER A 391 -4.09 3.01 8.59
N TRP A 392 -4.72 3.94 9.32
CA TRP A 392 -4.17 5.26 9.59
C TRP A 392 -2.84 5.20 10.35
N ASP A 393 -2.72 4.37 11.39
CA ASP A 393 -1.48 4.19 12.15
C ASP A 393 -0.36 3.63 11.27
N LEU A 394 -0.65 2.65 10.41
CA LEU A 394 0.29 2.12 9.42
C LEU A 394 0.77 3.21 8.45
N GLN A 395 -0.15 4.02 7.90
CA GLN A 395 0.23 5.10 6.99
C GLN A 395 1.15 6.11 7.66
N ARG A 396 0.87 6.50 8.91
CA ARG A 396 1.77 7.38 9.68
C ARG A 396 3.17 6.78 9.83
N GLU A 397 3.25 5.51 10.20
CA GLU A 397 4.52 4.80 10.36
C GLU A 397 5.31 4.74 9.04
N TYR A 398 4.66 4.31 7.95
CA TYR A 398 5.31 4.17 6.65
C TYR A 398 5.76 5.51 6.07
N PHE A 399 4.88 6.53 6.04
CA PHE A 399 5.24 7.84 5.50
C PHE A 399 6.26 8.57 6.38
N ALA A 400 6.25 8.41 7.70
CA ALA A 400 7.28 8.96 8.57
C ALA A 400 8.68 8.41 8.23
N ASN A 401 8.76 7.20 7.68
CA ASN A 401 9.99 6.48 7.35
C ASN A 401 10.29 6.43 5.83
N GLY A 402 9.87 7.43 5.06
CA GLY A 402 10.36 7.66 3.71
C GLY A 402 9.64 6.91 2.59
N VAL A 403 8.52 6.23 2.87
CA VAL A 403 7.75 5.52 1.84
C VAL A 403 7.15 6.51 0.84
N THR A 404 7.25 6.17 -0.44
CA THR A 404 6.79 6.99 -1.57
C THR A 404 5.53 6.47 -2.24
N GLN A 405 5.19 5.18 -2.04
CA GLN A 405 4.04 4.51 -2.63
C GLN A 405 3.38 3.63 -1.57
N TYR A 406 2.03 3.58 -1.59
CA TYR A 406 1.25 2.82 -0.61
C TYR A 406 0.19 1.96 -1.30
N TYR A 407 0.11 0.67 -0.98
CA TYR A 407 -0.80 -0.30 -1.59
C TYR A 407 -1.66 -1.00 -0.53
N TYR A 408 -2.97 -0.77 -0.58
CA TYR A 408 -3.93 -1.54 0.19
C TYR A 408 -4.10 -2.94 -0.40
N TRP A 409 -4.15 -4.02 0.44
CA TRP A 409 -4.11 -5.38 -0.10
C TRP A 409 -5.37 -5.77 -0.88
N ASN A 410 -6.55 -5.74 -0.28
CA ASN A 410 -7.75 -6.24 -0.94
C ASN A 410 -8.62 -5.11 -1.51
N THR A 411 -8.73 -5.01 -2.83
CA THR A 411 -9.67 -4.07 -3.47
C THR A 411 -11.12 -4.38 -3.09
N SER A 412 -11.54 -5.64 -3.21
CA SER A 412 -12.91 -6.09 -2.90
C SER A 412 -12.90 -7.53 -2.44
N LEU A 413 -13.81 -7.87 -1.54
CA LEU A 413 -14.06 -9.25 -1.11
C LEU A 413 -15.56 -9.46 -0.87
N PHE A 414 -15.99 -10.72 -0.90
CA PHE A 414 -17.30 -11.08 -0.38
C PHE A 414 -17.32 -10.83 1.14
N PHE A 415 -18.41 -10.20 1.61
CA PHE A 415 -18.61 -9.97 3.02
C PHE A 415 -18.62 -11.28 3.81
N ASP A 416 -17.85 -11.32 4.89
CA ASP A 416 -17.75 -12.43 5.84
C ASP A 416 -17.41 -13.80 5.21
N LYS A 417 -16.61 -13.79 4.12
CA LYS A 417 -16.08 -15.03 3.52
C LYS A 417 -14.55 -15.11 3.63
N PRO A 418 -14.03 -16.29 3.99
CA PRO A 418 -12.60 -16.52 3.97
C PRO A 418 -12.07 -16.70 2.55
N SER A 419 -10.76 -16.54 2.39
CA SER A 419 -10.04 -16.99 1.20
C SER A 419 -10.11 -18.52 1.05
N ARG A 420 -9.64 -19.06 -0.09
CA ARG A 420 -9.53 -20.49 -0.35
C ARG A 420 -8.78 -21.25 0.75
N TRP A 421 -7.84 -20.57 1.42
CA TRP A 421 -7.01 -21.12 2.49
C TRP A 421 -7.46 -20.71 3.90
N GLY A 422 -8.63 -20.09 4.03
CA GLY A 422 -9.29 -19.84 5.29
C GLY A 422 -9.05 -18.47 5.92
N TRP A 423 -8.37 -17.55 5.25
CA TRP A 423 -8.13 -16.19 5.75
C TRP A 423 -9.35 -15.31 5.60
N TYR A 424 -9.75 -14.63 6.69
CA TYR A 424 -10.66 -13.51 6.67
C TYR A 424 -9.86 -12.22 6.71
N GLN A 425 -10.06 -11.34 5.75
CA GLN A 425 -9.42 -10.03 5.72
C GLN A 425 -10.40 -8.93 5.34
N ASN A 426 -10.05 -7.70 5.69
CA ASN A 426 -10.76 -6.51 5.26
C ASN A 426 -10.46 -6.21 3.79
N SER A 427 -11.34 -5.40 3.18
CA SER A 427 -11.20 -4.92 1.82
C SER A 427 -11.76 -3.50 1.70
N LEU A 428 -11.38 -2.77 0.65
CA LEU A 428 -11.93 -1.42 0.40
C LEU A 428 -13.43 -1.48 0.04
N ILE A 429 -13.86 -2.59 -0.54
CA ILE A 429 -15.24 -2.83 -0.94
C ILE A 429 -15.67 -4.20 -0.43
N THR A 430 -16.84 -4.27 0.18
CA THR A 430 -17.48 -5.55 0.50
C THR A 430 -18.72 -5.77 -0.37
N VAL A 431 -18.91 -7.00 -0.82
CA VAL A 431 -20.05 -7.42 -1.62
C VAL A 431 -20.77 -8.57 -0.92
N ASN A 432 -22.08 -8.46 -0.77
CA ASN A 432 -22.93 -9.56 -0.31
C ASN A 432 -23.22 -10.50 -1.50
N GLU A 433 -22.78 -11.74 -1.41
CA GLU A 433 -22.93 -12.70 -2.51
C GLU A 433 -24.40 -13.03 -2.82
N ALA A 434 -25.28 -13.02 -1.81
CA ALA A 434 -26.67 -13.48 -1.93
C ALA A 434 -27.56 -12.49 -2.70
N ASP A 435 -27.45 -11.19 -2.38
CA ASP A 435 -28.32 -10.14 -2.93
C ASP A 435 -27.57 -9.12 -3.81
N LYS A 436 -26.25 -9.27 -3.94
CA LYS A 436 -25.37 -8.39 -4.72
C LYS A 436 -25.34 -6.93 -4.22
N THR A 437 -25.74 -6.70 -2.99
CA THR A 437 -25.49 -5.40 -2.35
C THR A 437 -24.00 -5.24 -2.08
N TRP A 438 -23.52 -4.00 -2.13
CA TRP A 438 -22.12 -3.69 -1.92
C TRP A 438 -21.95 -2.36 -1.18
N THR A 439 -20.79 -2.15 -0.58
CA THR A 439 -20.48 -0.89 0.09
C THR A 439 -18.97 -0.65 0.12
N PHE A 440 -18.57 0.62 0.12
CA PHE A 440 -17.24 1.02 0.54
C PHE A 440 -17.11 0.87 2.06
N THR A 441 -15.94 0.41 2.51
CA THR A 441 -15.66 0.18 3.92
C THR A 441 -15.08 1.44 4.59
N PRO A 442 -15.02 1.48 5.94
CA PRO A 442 -14.33 2.56 6.65
C PRO A 442 -12.88 2.76 6.21
N GLU A 443 -12.16 1.68 5.89
CA GLU A 443 -10.77 1.74 5.41
C GLU A 443 -10.64 2.38 4.02
N TYR A 444 -11.65 2.23 3.16
CA TYR A 444 -11.70 2.98 1.91
C TYR A 444 -11.74 4.49 2.17
N TYR A 445 -12.63 4.93 3.04
CA TYR A 445 -12.77 6.35 3.37
C TYR A 445 -11.56 6.90 4.10
N GLU A 446 -10.95 6.10 4.97
CA GLU A 446 -9.71 6.44 5.65
C GLU A 446 -8.59 6.67 4.61
N LEU A 447 -8.37 5.72 3.70
CA LEU A 447 -7.35 5.84 2.66
C LEU A 447 -7.59 7.03 1.72
N LYS A 448 -8.86 7.34 1.44
CA LYS A 448 -9.28 8.50 0.64
C LYS A 448 -8.91 9.84 1.28
N HIS A 449 -8.82 9.94 2.61
CA HIS A 449 -8.34 11.15 3.30
C HIS A 449 -6.92 11.55 2.88
N LEU A 450 -6.06 10.58 2.54
CA LEU A 450 -4.74 10.85 1.98
C LEU A 450 -4.78 10.90 0.45
N SER A 451 -5.22 9.82 -0.17
CA SER A 451 -5.01 9.59 -1.59
C SER A 451 -5.74 10.60 -2.51
N HIS A 452 -6.89 11.11 -2.08
CA HIS A 452 -7.63 12.12 -2.83
C HIS A 452 -6.88 13.47 -2.87
N PHE A 453 -6.31 13.88 -1.74
CA PHE A 453 -5.74 15.21 -1.56
C PHE A 453 -4.24 15.27 -1.86
N VAL A 454 -3.50 14.19 -1.58
CA VAL A 454 -2.05 14.13 -1.77
C VAL A 454 -1.75 13.69 -3.20
N GLN A 455 -1.37 14.67 -4.03
CA GLN A 455 -1.13 14.44 -5.45
C GLN A 455 0.23 13.76 -5.70
N PRO A 456 0.39 13.02 -6.81
CA PRO A 456 1.71 12.58 -7.26
C PRO A 456 2.65 13.77 -7.40
N GLY A 457 3.85 13.66 -6.81
CA GLY A 457 4.81 14.77 -6.74
C GLY A 457 4.72 15.61 -5.46
N ALA A 458 3.72 15.39 -4.62
CA ALA A 458 3.64 16.01 -3.29
C ALA A 458 4.86 15.62 -2.45
N LYS A 459 5.35 16.55 -1.64
CA LYS A 459 6.45 16.30 -0.69
C LYS A 459 5.89 16.18 0.72
N ARG A 460 6.29 15.13 1.45
CA ARG A 460 5.95 15.02 2.87
C ARG A 460 6.60 16.13 3.66
N LEU A 461 5.85 16.80 4.51
CA LEU A 461 6.33 17.84 5.42
C LEU A 461 6.91 17.19 6.69
N VAL A 462 8.03 17.77 7.16
CA VAL A 462 8.56 17.50 8.49
C VAL A 462 7.88 18.46 9.44
N LEU A 463 6.81 18.04 10.07
CA LEU A 463 6.01 18.86 10.98
C LEU A 463 6.69 18.96 12.34
N GLY A 464 6.51 20.13 13.00
CA GLY A 464 6.84 20.37 14.40
C GLY A 464 5.58 20.55 15.24
N GLY A 465 5.78 20.83 16.53
CA GLY A 465 4.68 21.05 17.47
C GLY A 465 4.52 19.92 18.48
N THR A 466 3.38 19.89 19.15
CA THR A 466 3.08 18.93 20.23
C THR A 466 2.06 17.87 19.84
N TYR A 467 1.38 18.04 18.69
CA TYR A 467 0.39 17.06 18.19
C TYR A 467 1.06 16.05 17.27
N GLU A 468 0.95 14.75 17.59
CA GLU A 468 1.69 13.68 16.92
C GLU A 468 0.86 12.86 15.92
N GLU A 469 -0.48 12.87 16.04
CA GLU A 469 -1.37 12.10 15.16
C GLU A 469 -1.66 12.84 13.84
N VAL A 470 -0.60 13.20 13.11
CA VAL A 470 -0.72 14.00 11.88
C VAL A 470 0.29 13.59 10.82
N LEU A 471 -0.14 13.64 9.56
CA LEU A 471 0.72 13.68 8.38
C LEU A 471 0.49 14.99 7.62
N GLY A 472 1.56 15.58 7.12
CA GLY A 472 1.50 16.80 6.32
C GLY A 472 2.20 16.63 4.99
N PHE A 473 1.65 17.28 3.96
CA PHE A 473 2.20 17.28 2.61
C PHE A 473 2.08 18.66 1.97
N VAL A 474 2.99 18.99 1.07
CA VAL A 474 2.85 20.11 0.15
C VAL A 474 2.76 19.57 -1.27
N ASN A 475 1.65 19.87 -1.92
CA ASN A 475 1.38 19.48 -3.29
C ASN A 475 2.20 20.31 -4.30
N PRO A 476 2.34 19.85 -5.56
CA PRO A 476 3.03 20.62 -6.61
C PRO A 476 2.43 22.01 -6.88
N ASP A 477 1.14 22.22 -6.62
CA ASP A 477 0.46 23.50 -6.75
C ASP A 477 0.66 24.43 -5.53
N GLY A 478 1.36 23.95 -4.49
CA GLY A 478 1.64 24.68 -3.27
C GLY A 478 0.56 24.55 -2.19
N SER A 479 -0.52 23.84 -2.42
CA SER A 479 -1.51 23.54 -1.38
C SER A 479 -0.89 22.65 -0.29
N ILE A 480 -1.22 22.94 0.97
CA ILE A 480 -0.76 22.17 2.12
C ILE A 480 -1.91 21.29 2.57
N ILE A 481 -1.63 20.01 2.69
CA ILE A 481 -2.58 18.99 3.12
C ILE A 481 -2.12 18.48 4.48
N LEU A 482 -2.98 18.58 5.48
CA LEU A 482 -2.81 17.95 6.79
C LEU A 482 -3.88 16.89 6.97
N VAL A 483 -3.48 15.65 7.20
CA VAL A 483 -4.40 14.60 7.66
C VAL A 483 -4.14 14.40 9.13
N VAL A 484 -5.19 14.60 9.94
CA VAL A 484 -5.11 14.70 11.40
C VAL A 484 -6.07 13.68 11.99
N GLY A 485 -5.55 12.67 12.69
CA GLY A 485 -6.34 11.74 13.48
C GLY A 485 -6.58 12.27 14.87
N ASN A 486 -7.66 11.83 15.50
CA ASN A 486 -7.90 11.95 16.92
C ASN A 486 -8.60 10.70 17.41
N GLN A 487 -7.81 9.74 17.88
CA GLN A 487 -8.34 8.46 18.37
C GLN A 487 -8.79 8.52 19.84
N THR A 488 -8.76 9.70 20.47
CA THR A 488 -9.21 9.90 21.85
C THR A 488 -10.73 10.13 21.95
N GLU A 489 -11.27 10.06 23.16
CA GLU A 489 -12.69 10.30 23.45
C GLU A 489 -13.01 11.80 23.69
N ALA A 490 -12.05 12.70 23.48
CA ALA A 490 -12.22 14.14 23.67
C ALA A 490 -11.76 14.90 22.42
N ASP A 491 -12.40 16.05 22.15
CA ASP A 491 -11.99 16.93 21.08
C ASP A 491 -10.57 17.45 21.30
N ALA A 492 -9.77 17.52 20.24
CA ALA A 492 -8.43 18.10 20.26
C ALA A 492 -8.48 19.52 19.67
N ASN A 493 -8.10 20.54 20.47
CA ASN A 493 -7.98 21.92 20.01
C ASN A 493 -6.52 22.21 19.63
N ILE A 494 -6.27 22.45 18.35
CA ILE A 494 -4.92 22.51 17.79
C ILE A 494 -4.69 23.88 17.16
N ALA A 495 -3.56 24.53 17.49
CA ALA A 495 -3.07 25.68 16.76
C ALA A 495 -2.20 25.23 15.58
N LEU A 496 -2.66 25.47 14.36
CA LEU A 496 -1.88 25.33 13.14
C LEU A 496 -1.03 26.59 12.99
N THR A 497 0.29 26.47 12.85
CA THR A 497 1.19 27.61 12.72
C THR A 497 1.99 27.50 11.44
N LEU A 498 2.04 28.59 10.66
CA LEU A 498 2.76 28.70 9.39
C LEU A 498 3.52 30.05 9.39
N GLY A 499 4.82 30.00 9.62
CA GLY A 499 5.62 31.20 9.80
C GLY A 499 5.16 32.03 11.02
N LYS A 500 4.59 33.23 10.77
CA LYS A 500 4.04 34.11 11.81
C LYS A 500 2.52 33.99 11.96
N GLU A 501 1.88 33.27 11.08
CA GLU A 501 0.42 33.08 11.11
C GLU A 501 0.02 31.90 11.97
N SER A 502 -1.13 31.98 12.60
CA SER A 502 -1.69 30.91 13.41
C SER A 502 -3.19 30.86 13.25
N LEU A 503 -3.73 29.65 13.17
CA LEU A 503 -5.16 29.36 13.07
C LEU A 503 -5.49 28.20 14.00
N ASN A 504 -6.50 28.38 14.85
CA ASN A 504 -6.97 27.29 15.70
C ASN A 504 -8.04 26.44 14.99
N VAL A 505 -7.98 25.14 15.16
CA VAL A 505 -8.96 24.18 14.66
C VAL A 505 -9.28 23.12 15.72
N THR A 506 -10.52 22.72 15.81
CA THR A 506 -10.94 21.56 16.61
C THR A 506 -11.01 20.31 15.73
N ILE A 507 -10.33 19.26 16.16
CA ILE A 507 -10.43 17.91 15.60
C ILE A 507 -11.31 17.09 16.55
N PRO A 508 -12.50 16.67 16.14
CA PRO A 508 -13.44 15.99 17.04
C PRO A 508 -12.87 14.67 17.58
N ALA A 509 -13.41 14.24 18.72
CA ALA A 509 -13.15 12.91 19.29
C ALA A 509 -13.43 11.79 18.29
N ALA A 510 -12.67 10.70 18.35
CA ALA A 510 -12.81 9.50 17.53
C ALA A 510 -13.00 9.80 16.03
N SER A 511 -12.15 10.67 15.47
CA SER A 511 -12.25 11.13 14.07
C SER A 511 -10.93 11.13 13.31
N LEU A 512 -11.04 11.18 11.97
CA LEU A 512 -9.97 11.49 11.04
C LEU A 512 -10.40 12.67 10.20
N CYS A 513 -9.55 13.68 10.09
CA CYS A 513 -9.83 14.91 9.35
C CYS A 513 -8.72 15.21 8.33
N THR A 514 -9.11 15.63 7.13
CA THR A 514 -8.20 16.28 6.18
C THR A 514 -8.47 17.77 6.19
N VAL A 515 -7.41 18.56 6.36
CA VAL A 515 -7.42 20.01 6.35
C VAL A 515 -6.58 20.50 5.18
N VAL A 516 -7.16 21.31 4.29
CA VAL A 516 -6.50 21.93 3.14
C VAL A 516 -6.26 23.41 3.43
N LEU A 517 -4.98 23.83 3.36
CA LEU A 517 -4.54 25.21 3.58
C LEU A 517 -4.09 25.89 2.29
#